data_29705e46276b530bbd590d795cb795a2
#
_entry.id   29705e46276b530bbd590d795cb795a2
#
_cell.length_a   1.000
_cell.length_b   1.000
_cell.length_c   1.000
_cell.angle_alpha   90.00
_cell.angle_beta   90.00
_cell.angle_gamma   90.00
#
_symmetry.space_group_name_H-M   'P 1'
#
loop_
_entity.id
_entity.type
_entity.pdbx_description
1 polymer ?
#
loop_
_entity_poly.entity_id
_entity_poly.type
_entity_poly.pdbx_seq_one_letter_code
_entity_poly.pdbx_strand_id
1 'polypeptide(L)'
;MRIPAHSVCTAVRDDIVAGVYERGSRLTEEVLARRYGVSRVPVREALRTLEAEGFVVTRRHAGACVAEPTEQEAADVLEMRTLLEPLGAARAAQRRTEAHLKVLRGLVRLGQERARKGHSEDLRSLGGWFHETLAQACGSPSLTSMLSQLRHKIAWMYAVEPPVSPVESWAEHGAIVDAVARGDGERARVLTALHAERATGAHRLRFSGAGERVRTSQHAVNMSGLRH
;
A
#
# COMPACT_ATOMS: atom_id res chain seq x y z
N MET A 1 -15.49 19.05 -8.28
CA MET A 1 -14.31 19.29 -9.16
C MET A 1 -14.32 18.20 -10.24
N ARG A 2 -14.26 18.60 -11.51
CA ARG A 2 -14.32 17.61 -12.62
C ARG A 2 -12.91 17.08 -12.87
N ILE A 3 -12.69 15.76 -12.64
CA ILE A 3 -11.38 15.14 -12.89
C ILE A 3 -11.26 14.69 -14.36
N PRO A 4 -10.06 14.67 -14.95
CA PRO A 4 -9.85 14.09 -16.27
C PRO A 4 -10.27 12.62 -16.32
N ALA A 5 -10.83 12.14 -17.42
CA ALA A 5 -11.34 10.78 -17.56
C ALA A 5 -10.28 9.70 -17.26
N HIS A 6 -9.02 9.93 -17.63
CA HIS A 6 -7.90 9.02 -17.36
C HIS A 6 -7.51 8.96 -15.87
N SER A 7 -7.93 9.93 -15.07
CA SER A 7 -7.64 9.98 -13.62
C SER A 7 -8.72 9.30 -12.77
N VAL A 8 -9.84 8.83 -13.37
CA VAL A 8 -10.93 8.20 -12.63
C VAL A 8 -10.49 6.93 -11.94
N CYS A 9 -9.72 6.08 -12.62
CA CYS A 9 -9.22 4.83 -12.05
C CYS A 9 -8.37 5.08 -10.80
N THR A 10 -7.45 6.04 -10.88
CA THR A 10 -6.62 6.45 -9.73
C THR A 10 -7.47 6.99 -8.58
N ALA A 11 -8.42 7.88 -8.87
CA ALA A 11 -9.27 8.47 -7.83
C ALA A 11 -10.16 7.42 -7.13
N VAL A 12 -10.73 6.47 -7.88
CA VAL A 12 -11.53 5.37 -7.30
C VAL A 12 -10.63 4.44 -6.46
N ARG A 13 -9.43 4.10 -6.95
CA ARG A 13 -8.46 3.31 -6.20
C ARG A 13 -8.07 3.98 -4.89
N ASP A 14 -7.73 5.26 -4.93
CA ASP A 14 -7.34 6.02 -3.76
C ASP A 14 -8.47 6.09 -2.73
N ASP A 15 -9.72 6.27 -3.17
CA ASP A 15 -10.90 6.25 -2.31
C ASP A 15 -11.13 4.85 -1.70
N ILE A 16 -10.89 3.75 -2.43
CA ILE A 16 -10.93 2.38 -1.89
C ILE A 16 -9.84 2.18 -0.84
N VAL A 17 -8.60 2.58 -1.15
CA VAL A 17 -7.45 2.45 -0.24
C VAL A 17 -7.65 3.30 1.02
N ALA A 18 -8.27 4.48 0.89
CA ALA A 18 -8.60 5.35 2.01
C ALA A 18 -9.81 4.89 2.84
N GLY A 19 -10.51 3.81 2.42
CA GLY A 19 -11.70 3.31 3.11
C GLY A 19 -12.96 4.13 2.88
N VAL A 20 -12.98 5.03 1.89
CA VAL A 20 -14.19 5.78 1.50
C VAL A 20 -15.27 4.84 0.97
N TYR A 21 -14.84 3.77 0.31
CA TYR A 21 -15.69 2.65 -0.08
C TYR A 21 -15.30 1.43 0.77
N GLU A 22 -16.24 0.96 1.57
CA GLU A 22 -16.06 -0.20 2.44
C GLU A 22 -15.89 -1.49 1.62
N ARG A 23 -15.17 -2.47 2.15
CA ARG A 23 -15.04 -3.80 1.55
C ARG A 23 -16.41 -4.45 1.38
N GLY A 24 -16.66 -5.07 0.23
CA GLY A 24 -17.95 -5.65 -0.13
C GLY A 24 -19.00 -4.65 -0.60
N SER A 25 -18.80 -3.33 -0.41
CA SER A 25 -19.77 -2.32 -0.82
C SER A 25 -19.92 -2.25 -2.34
N ARG A 26 -21.14 -1.96 -2.81
CA ARG A 26 -21.48 -1.88 -4.23
C ARG A 26 -20.98 -0.57 -4.84
N LEU A 27 -20.32 -0.68 -5.99
CA LEU A 27 -19.84 0.43 -6.80
C LEU A 27 -20.71 0.57 -8.06
N THR A 28 -21.61 1.57 -8.12
CA THR A 28 -22.45 1.77 -9.30
C THR A 28 -21.86 2.82 -10.22
N GLU A 29 -21.89 2.57 -11.55
CA GLU A 29 -21.39 3.51 -12.54
C GLU A 29 -22.02 4.90 -12.39
N GLU A 30 -23.31 4.96 -12.02
CA GLU A 30 -24.04 6.22 -11.87
C GLU A 30 -23.56 7.04 -10.69
N VAL A 31 -23.36 6.41 -9.52
CA VAL A 31 -22.87 7.07 -8.31
C VAL A 31 -21.46 7.60 -8.52
N LEU A 32 -20.59 6.77 -9.08
CA LEU A 32 -19.19 7.14 -9.36
C LEU A 32 -19.11 8.26 -10.42
N ALA A 33 -19.90 8.16 -11.51
CA ALA A 33 -19.95 9.20 -12.55
C ALA A 33 -20.36 10.57 -11.98
N ARG A 34 -21.37 10.57 -11.09
CA ARG A 34 -21.83 11.78 -10.40
C ARG A 34 -20.75 12.32 -9.45
N ARG A 35 -20.13 11.44 -8.62
CA ARG A 35 -19.11 11.82 -7.65
C ARG A 35 -17.90 12.47 -8.30
N TYR A 36 -17.39 11.89 -9.40
CA TYR A 36 -16.18 12.37 -10.06
C TYR A 36 -16.45 13.36 -11.21
N GLY A 37 -17.71 13.67 -11.51
CA GLY A 37 -18.08 14.64 -12.54
C GLY A 37 -17.74 14.21 -13.96
N VAL A 38 -17.87 12.91 -14.27
CA VAL A 38 -17.55 12.30 -15.57
C VAL A 38 -18.75 11.52 -16.12
N SER A 39 -18.69 11.08 -17.39
CA SER A 39 -19.68 10.14 -17.96
C SER A 39 -19.47 8.70 -17.43
N ARG A 40 -20.42 7.80 -17.71
CA ARG A 40 -20.32 6.38 -17.27
C ARG A 40 -19.22 5.59 -17.97
N VAL A 41 -18.82 5.98 -19.20
CA VAL A 41 -17.81 5.25 -19.98
C VAL A 41 -16.45 5.18 -19.25
N PRO A 42 -15.80 6.30 -18.87
CA PRO A 42 -14.54 6.24 -18.12
C PRO A 42 -14.67 5.54 -16.77
N VAL A 43 -15.83 5.58 -16.13
CA VAL A 43 -16.07 4.83 -14.88
C VAL A 43 -16.06 3.33 -15.13
N ARG A 44 -16.71 2.85 -16.17
CA ARG A 44 -16.74 1.44 -16.56
C ARG A 44 -15.34 0.91 -16.87
N GLU A 45 -14.54 1.68 -17.61
CA GLU A 45 -13.15 1.32 -17.90
C GLU A 45 -12.30 1.31 -16.62
N ALA A 46 -12.50 2.27 -15.73
CA ALA A 46 -11.83 2.28 -14.41
C ALA A 46 -12.19 1.05 -13.58
N LEU A 47 -13.47 0.67 -13.51
CA LEU A 47 -13.90 -0.52 -12.76
C LEU A 47 -13.32 -1.81 -13.35
N ARG A 48 -13.24 -1.95 -14.68
CA ARG A 48 -12.57 -3.09 -15.33
C ARG A 48 -11.08 -3.16 -14.98
N THR A 49 -10.39 -2.03 -15.00
CA THR A 49 -8.98 -1.95 -14.60
C THR A 49 -8.81 -2.35 -13.12
N LEU A 50 -9.65 -1.82 -12.24
CA LEU A 50 -9.63 -2.13 -10.82
C LEU A 50 -10.00 -3.59 -10.52
N GLU A 51 -10.85 -4.21 -11.35
CA GLU A 51 -11.14 -5.64 -11.29
C GLU A 51 -9.93 -6.48 -11.70
N ALA A 52 -9.25 -6.12 -12.78
CA ALA A 52 -7.99 -6.77 -13.18
C ALA A 52 -6.87 -6.59 -12.14
N GLU A 53 -6.85 -5.46 -11.43
CA GLU A 53 -5.94 -5.21 -10.29
C GLU A 53 -6.40 -5.89 -8.99
N GLY A 54 -7.63 -6.44 -8.94
CA GLY A 54 -8.19 -7.13 -7.77
C GLY A 54 -8.63 -6.21 -6.62
N PHE A 55 -8.96 -4.95 -6.89
CA PHE A 55 -9.63 -4.05 -5.94
C PHE A 55 -11.15 -4.14 -6.02
N VAL A 56 -11.65 -4.59 -7.16
CA VAL A 56 -13.08 -4.73 -7.46
C VAL A 56 -13.35 -6.15 -7.89
N VAL A 57 -14.53 -6.67 -7.60
CA VAL A 57 -15.05 -7.96 -8.07
C VAL A 57 -16.45 -7.76 -8.66
N THR A 58 -16.77 -8.45 -9.74
CA THR A 58 -18.13 -8.48 -10.25
C THR A 58 -18.90 -9.63 -9.59
N ARG A 59 -19.97 -9.30 -8.87
CA ARG A 59 -20.86 -10.28 -8.21
C ARG A 59 -22.16 -10.41 -9.01
N ARG A 60 -22.63 -11.67 -9.16
CA ARG A 60 -23.92 -11.94 -9.80
C ARG A 60 -25.05 -11.17 -9.08
N HIS A 61 -25.88 -10.47 -9.84
CA HIS A 61 -26.98 -9.61 -9.36
C HIS A 61 -26.58 -8.36 -8.56
N ALA A 62 -25.35 -8.21 -8.12
CA ALA A 62 -24.89 -7.03 -7.40
C ALA A 62 -24.03 -6.07 -8.27
N GLY A 63 -23.46 -6.57 -9.40
CA GLY A 63 -22.54 -5.79 -10.23
C GLY A 63 -21.16 -5.64 -9.59
N ALA A 64 -20.48 -4.52 -9.87
CA ALA A 64 -19.17 -4.23 -9.30
C ALA A 64 -19.24 -3.93 -7.80
N CYS A 65 -18.39 -4.59 -7.02
CA CYS A 65 -18.25 -4.40 -5.57
C CYS A 65 -16.77 -4.26 -5.20
N VAL A 66 -16.46 -3.55 -4.11
CA VAL A 66 -15.11 -3.57 -3.54
C VAL A 66 -14.77 -4.98 -3.11
N ALA A 67 -13.60 -5.48 -3.46
CA ALA A 67 -13.18 -6.82 -3.12
C ALA A 67 -12.99 -6.99 -1.59
N GLU A 68 -13.02 -8.24 -1.15
CA GLU A 68 -12.80 -8.63 0.26
C GLU A 68 -11.67 -9.67 0.30
N PRO A 69 -10.39 -9.20 0.28
CA PRO A 69 -9.27 -10.13 0.25
C PRO A 69 -9.22 -11.00 1.50
N THR A 70 -8.83 -12.25 1.31
CA THR A 70 -8.61 -13.21 2.40
C THR A 70 -7.31 -12.90 3.15
N GLU A 71 -7.15 -13.45 4.37
CA GLU A 71 -5.89 -13.36 5.12
C GLU A 71 -4.72 -13.98 4.33
N GLN A 72 -4.99 -15.07 3.57
CA GLN A 72 -3.97 -15.70 2.74
C GLN A 72 -3.51 -14.78 1.60
N GLU A 73 -4.44 -14.17 0.87
CA GLU A 73 -4.10 -13.20 -0.18
C GLU A 73 -3.30 -12.01 0.36
N ALA A 74 -3.64 -11.54 1.56
CA ALA A 74 -2.90 -10.48 2.21
C ALA A 74 -1.47 -10.95 2.59
N ALA A 75 -1.29 -12.17 3.08
CA ALA A 75 0.02 -12.74 3.38
C ALA A 75 0.87 -12.91 2.12
N ASP A 76 0.27 -13.38 1.01
CA ASP A 76 0.95 -13.55 -0.28
C ASP A 76 1.46 -12.19 -0.83
N VAL A 77 0.68 -11.13 -0.65
CA VAL A 77 1.06 -9.75 -1.03
C VAL A 77 2.29 -9.29 -0.24
N LEU A 78 2.37 -9.60 1.05
CA LEU A 78 3.56 -9.28 1.87
C LEU A 78 4.78 -10.12 1.48
N GLU A 79 4.59 -11.39 1.09
CA GLU A 79 5.69 -12.22 0.59
C GLU A 79 6.25 -11.66 -0.73
N MET A 80 5.38 -11.30 -1.68
CA MET A 80 5.81 -10.63 -2.91
C MET A 80 6.60 -9.33 -2.63
N ARG A 81 6.23 -8.57 -1.59
CA ARG A 81 6.96 -7.38 -1.17
C ARG A 81 8.42 -7.71 -0.82
N THR A 82 8.64 -8.76 0.01
CA THR A 82 9.99 -9.14 0.46
C THR A 82 10.90 -9.61 -0.69
N LEU A 83 10.33 -10.03 -1.81
CA LEU A 83 11.06 -10.44 -3.00
C LEU A 83 11.32 -9.27 -3.97
N LEU A 84 10.33 -8.42 -4.20
CA LEU A 84 10.39 -7.41 -5.27
C LEU A 84 11.01 -6.08 -4.84
N GLU A 85 10.76 -5.60 -3.61
CA GLU A 85 11.35 -4.35 -3.13
C GLU A 85 12.90 -4.40 -3.09
N PRO A 86 13.54 -5.47 -2.57
CA PRO A 86 15.00 -5.60 -2.61
C PRO A 86 15.60 -5.62 -4.02
N LEU A 87 14.91 -6.27 -4.97
CA LEU A 87 15.31 -6.26 -6.38
C LEU A 87 15.23 -4.84 -6.96
N GLY A 88 14.16 -4.10 -6.63
CA GLY A 88 13.99 -2.71 -7.04
C GLY A 88 15.11 -1.81 -6.52
N ALA A 89 15.44 -1.92 -5.23
CA ALA A 89 16.51 -1.13 -4.59
C ALA A 89 17.91 -1.44 -5.16
N ALA A 90 18.21 -2.72 -5.42
CA ALA A 90 19.47 -3.11 -6.05
C ALA A 90 19.62 -2.51 -7.46
N ARG A 91 18.55 -2.51 -8.25
CA ARG A 91 18.54 -1.87 -9.58
C ARG A 91 18.59 -0.34 -9.48
N ALA A 92 17.92 0.26 -8.49
CA ALA A 92 18.02 1.69 -8.24
C ALA A 92 19.46 2.12 -7.96
N ALA A 93 20.23 1.35 -7.20
CA ALA A 93 21.64 1.62 -6.97
C ALA A 93 22.47 1.67 -8.26
N GLN A 94 22.09 0.90 -9.30
CA GLN A 94 22.77 0.86 -10.59
C GLN A 94 22.29 1.94 -11.57
N ARG A 95 21.03 2.40 -11.46
CA ARG A 95 20.33 3.18 -12.50
C ARG A 95 19.81 4.54 -12.04
N ARG A 96 19.92 4.84 -10.72
CA ARG A 96 19.47 6.12 -10.16
C ARG A 96 20.08 7.31 -10.89
N THR A 97 19.33 8.39 -10.97
CA THR A 97 19.82 9.71 -11.39
C THR A 97 20.02 10.62 -10.18
N GLU A 98 20.75 11.73 -10.35
CA GLU A 98 20.88 12.74 -9.29
C GLU A 98 19.52 13.35 -8.89
N ALA A 99 18.57 13.44 -9.84
CA ALA A 99 17.21 13.87 -9.53
C ALA A 99 16.51 12.91 -8.55
N HIS A 100 16.61 11.59 -8.78
CA HIS A 100 16.09 10.59 -7.86
C HIS A 100 16.73 10.71 -6.47
N LEU A 101 18.06 10.84 -6.39
CA LEU A 101 18.78 10.97 -5.12
C LEU A 101 18.38 12.23 -4.36
N LYS A 102 18.21 13.36 -5.05
CA LYS A 102 17.75 14.61 -4.45
C LYS A 102 16.39 14.45 -3.78
N VAL A 103 15.44 13.83 -4.47
CA VAL A 103 14.09 13.57 -3.93
C VAL A 103 14.16 12.60 -2.75
N LEU A 104 14.83 11.44 -2.88
CA LEU A 104 14.96 10.44 -1.83
C LEU A 104 15.59 11.01 -0.56
N ARG A 105 16.69 11.77 -0.67
CA ARG A 105 17.34 12.43 0.47
C ARG A 105 16.42 13.46 1.13
N GLY A 106 15.65 14.20 0.35
CA GLY A 106 14.66 15.16 0.84
C GLY A 106 13.56 14.46 1.66
N LEU A 107 13.02 13.36 1.14
CA LEU A 107 11.99 12.56 1.81
C LEU A 107 12.50 11.93 3.10
N VAL A 108 13.72 11.36 3.10
CA VAL A 108 14.34 10.79 4.30
C VAL A 108 14.52 11.85 5.38
N ARG A 109 15.09 13.01 5.04
CA ARG A 109 15.27 14.11 6.01
C ARG A 109 13.95 14.55 6.61
N LEU A 110 12.92 14.77 5.78
CA LEU A 110 11.60 15.20 6.26
C LEU A 110 10.93 14.11 7.11
N GLY A 111 10.99 12.85 6.68
CA GLY A 111 10.42 11.73 7.41
C GLY A 111 11.07 11.53 8.78
N GLN A 112 12.42 11.63 8.87
CA GLN A 112 13.14 11.59 10.14
C GLN A 112 12.76 12.75 11.07
N GLU A 113 12.58 13.95 10.52
CA GLU A 113 12.13 15.10 11.30
C GLU A 113 10.73 14.88 11.86
N ARG A 114 9.76 14.46 11.00
CA ARG A 114 8.37 14.20 11.40
C ARG A 114 8.28 13.06 12.42
N ALA A 115 9.04 11.98 12.21
CA ALA A 115 9.09 10.85 13.15
C ALA A 115 9.56 11.27 14.55
N ARG A 116 10.63 12.09 14.63
CA ARG A 116 11.12 12.58 15.93
C ARG A 116 10.14 13.52 16.63
N LYS A 117 9.36 14.31 15.87
CA LYS A 117 8.35 15.24 16.41
C LYS A 117 7.00 14.57 16.73
N GLY A 118 6.83 13.28 16.40
CA GLY A 118 5.58 12.55 16.62
C GLY A 118 4.45 12.91 15.66
N HIS A 119 4.75 13.55 14.52
CA HIS A 119 3.76 13.91 13.50
C HIS A 119 3.46 12.69 12.60
N SER A 120 2.63 11.78 13.11
CA SER A 120 2.35 10.49 12.45
C SER A 120 1.48 10.63 11.20
N GLU A 121 0.66 11.66 11.09
CA GLU A 121 -0.26 11.90 9.96
C GLU A 121 0.48 12.08 8.62
N ASP A 122 1.66 12.69 8.62
CA ASP A 122 2.46 12.91 7.42
C ASP A 122 3.25 11.67 6.99
N LEU A 123 3.58 10.79 7.93
CA LEU A 123 4.54 9.69 7.70
C LEU A 123 4.06 8.66 6.69
N ARG A 124 2.76 8.43 6.59
CA ARG A 124 2.17 7.52 5.61
C ARG A 124 2.42 8.02 4.17
N SER A 125 2.11 9.28 3.92
CA SER A 125 2.30 9.89 2.61
C SER A 125 3.78 9.97 2.23
N LEU A 126 4.64 10.36 3.17
CA LEU A 126 6.09 10.41 2.97
C LEU A 126 6.66 9.03 2.66
N GLY A 127 6.25 7.98 3.38
CA GLY A 127 6.63 6.60 3.11
C GLY A 127 6.16 6.13 1.74
N GLY A 128 4.94 6.48 1.36
CA GLY A 128 4.42 6.21 0.02
C GLY A 128 5.28 6.84 -1.09
N TRP A 129 5.62 8.11 -0.96
CA TRP A 129 6.48 8.81 -1.93
C TRP A 129 7.91 8.28 -1.96
N PHE A 130 8.46 7.88 -0.79
CA PHE A 130 9.77 7.25 -0.70
C PHE A 130 9.84 5.95 -1.53
N HIS A 131 8.92 5.02 -1.29
CA HIS A 131 8.89 3.75 -2.00
C HIS A 131 8.59 3.92 -3.50
N GLU A 132 7.72 4.87 -3.87
CA GLU A 132 7.45 5.19 -5.27
C GLU A 132 8.69 5.73 -5.98
N THR A 133 9.40 6.69 -5.36
CA THR A 133 10.61 7.27 -5.94
C THR A 133 11.72 6.22 -6.06
N LEU A 134 11.87 5.34 -5.07
CA LEU A 134 12.83 4.24 -5.12
C LEU A 134 12.50 3.25 -6.25
N ALA A 135 11.21 2.92 -6.44
CA ALA A 135 10.75 2.08 -7.53
C ALA A 135 11.02 2.72 -8.91
N GLN A 136 10.78 4.02 -9.06
CA GLN A 136 11.10 4.77 -10.29
C GLN A 136 12.60 4.77 -10.59
N ALA A 137 13.43 4.93 -9.55
CA ALA A 137 14.89 4.92 -9.69
C ALA A 137 15.43 3.56 -10.17
N CYS A 138 14.68 2.46 -10.08
CA CYS A 138 15.11 1.15 -10.60
C CYS A 138 15.21 1.10 -12.13
N GLY A 139 14.62 2.09 -12.84
CA GLY A 139 14.72 2.22 -14.31
C GLY A 139 14.14 1.04 -15.09
N SER A 140 13.15 0.34 -14.52
CA SER A 140 12.43 -0.76 -15.16
C SER A 140 10.92 -0.50 -15.10
N PRO A 141 10.28 -0.08 -16.21
CA PRO A 141 8.84 0.23 -16.20
C PRO A 141 7.97 -0.91 -15.68
N SER A 142 8.27 -2.16 -16.06
CA SER A 142 7.53 -3.33 -15.58
C SER A 142 7.65 -3.52 -14.08
N LEU A 143 8.87 -3.44 -13.52
CA LEU A 143 9.07 -3.60 -12.07
C LEU A 143 8.48 -2.42 -11.30
N THR A 144 8.60 -1.20 -11.80
CA THR A 144 7.97 -0.01 -11.21
C THR A 144 6.45 -0.16 -11.13
N SER A 145 5.81 -0.63 -12.22
CA SER A 145 4.37 -0.89 -12.24
C SER A 145 3.96 -1.94 -11.20
N MET A 146 4.69 -3.06 -11.13
CA MET A 146 4.42 -4.13 -10.15
C MET A 146 4.58 -3.65 -8.70
N LEU A 147 5.64 -2.89 -8.41
CA LEU A 147 5.89 -2.33 -7.08
C LEU A 147 4.82 -1.30 -6.68
N SER A 148 4.34 -0.49 -7.62
CA SER A 148 3.27 0.48 -7.38
C SER A 148 1.94 -0.22 -7.06
N GLN A 149 1.57 -1.25 -7.84
CA GLN A 149 0.35 -2.04 -7.58
C GLN A 149 0.44 -2.77 -6.22
N LEU A 150 1.58 -3.40 -5.93
CA LEU A 150 1.83 -4.08 -4.67
C LEU A 150 1.67 -3.13 -3.47
N ARG A 151 2.22 -1.93 -3.56
CA ARG A 151 2.12 -0.91 -2.53
C ARG A 151 0.67 -0.48 -2.27
N HIS A 152 -0.14 -0.26 -3.32
CA HIS A 152 -1.55 0.07 -3.16
C HIS A 152 -2.32 -1.07 -2.48
N LYS A 153 -2.04 -2.32 -2.86
CA LYS A 153 -2.64 -3.50 -2.20
C LYS A 153 -2.27 -3.59 -0.72
N ILE A 154 -1.00 -3.40 -0.37
CA ILE A 154 -0.55 -3.39 1.02
C ILE A 154 -1.26 -2.28 1.81
N ALA A 155 -1.29 -1.05 1.27
CA ALA A 155 -1.96 0.07 1.93
C ALA A 155 -3.45 -0.20 2.17
N TRP A 156 -4.13 -0.83 1.20
CA TRP A 156 -5.54 -1.17 1.31
C TRP A 156 -5.81 -2.35 2.24
N MET A 157 -5.04 -3.44 2.12
CA MET A 157 -5.28 -4.67 2.90
C MET A 157 -4.97 -4.50 4.38
N TYR A 158 -3.97 -3.70 4.71
CA TYR A 158 -3.46 -3.56 6.07
C TYR A 158 -3.83 -2.25 6.76
N ALA A 159 -4.70 -1.40 6.15
CA ALA A 159 -5.24 -0.12 6.70
C ALA A 159 -4.23 0.52 7.69
N VAL A 160 -3.11 0.98 7.15
CA VAL A 160 -1.82 1.06 7.83
C VAL A 160 -1.85 2.03 9.01
N GLU A 161 -1.80 1.50 10.23
CA GLU A 161 -1.17 2.21 11.32
C GLU A 161 0.35 2.33 11.08
N PRO A 162 1.00 3.40 11.58
CA PRO A 162 2.43 3.60 11.41
C PRO A 162 3.23 2.40 11.95
N PRO A 163 4.45 2.14 11.43
CA PRO A 163 5.32 1.10 11.95
C PRO A 163 5.52 1.25 13.46
N VAL A 164 5.80 0.15 14.15
CA VAL A 164 5.98 0.10 15.61
C VAL A 164 6.99 1.14 16.11
N SER A 165 7.99 1.47 15.30
CA SER A 165 8.95 2.56 15.55
C SER A 165 9.16 3.39 14.28
N PRO A 166 8.43 4.51 14.12
CA PRO A 166 8.63 5.41 12.97
C PRO A 166 10.06 5.93 12.86
N VAL A 167 10.72 6.19 13.98
CA VAL A 167 12.11 6.69 14.01
C VAL A 167 13.08 5.68 13.43
N GLU A 168 12.95 4.40 13.81
CA GLU A 168 13.78 3.31 13.29
C GLU A 168 13.50 3.07 11.81
N SER A 169 12.25 3.04 11.39
CA SER A 169 11.87 2.87 9.98
C SER A 169 12.47 3.95 9.10
N TRP A 170 12.47 5.22 9.53
CA TRP A 170 13.07 6.31 8.76
C TRP A 170 14.60 6.33 8.83
N ALA A 171 15.22 5.75 9.86
CA ALA A 171 16.67 5.50 9.87
C ALA A 171 17.05 4.43 8.84
N GLU A 172 16.24 3.38 8.70
CA GLU A 172 16.40 2.34 7.68
C GLU A 172 16.28 2.89 6.26
N HIS A 173 15.26 3.73 6.00
CA HIS A 173 15.13 4.44 4.72
C HIS A 173 16.39 5.25 4.39
N GLY A 174 16.99 5.92 5.38
CA GLY A 174 18.27 6.62 5.22
C GLY A 174 19.41 5.69 4.81
N ALA A 175 19.57 4.57 5.48
CA ALA A 175 20.60 3.58 5.17
C ALA A 175 20.43 2.98 3.76
N ILE A 176 19.18 2.74 3.32
CA ILE A 176 18.88 2.29 1.95
C ILE A 176 19.30 3.35 0.92
N VAL A 177 18.93 4.62 1.14
CA VAL A 177 19.31 5.73 0.23
C VAL A 177 20.81 5.89 0.16
N ASP A 178 21.54 5.73 1.25
CA ASP A 178 22.99 5.80 1.27
C ASP A 178 23.65 4.68 0.45
N ALA A 179 23.11 3.46 0.53
CA ALA A 179 23.58 2.35 -0.31
C ALA A 179 23.28 2.60 -1.79
N VAL A 180 22.08 3.07 -2.12
CA VAL A 180 21.69 3.44 -3.49
C VAL A 180 22.59 4.57 -4.01
N ALA A 181 22.87 5.60 -3.22
CA ALA A 181 23.72 6.72 -3.62
C ALA A 181 25.15 6.30 -3.93
N ARG A 182 25.70 5.33 -3.16
CA ARG A 182 27.04 4.76 -3.43
C ARG A 182 27.07 3.80 -4.63
N GLY A 183 25.93 3.40 -5.17
CA GLY A 183 25.87 2.39 -6.23
C GLY A 183 26.04 0.96 -5.71
N ASP A 184 25.95 0.75 -4.41
CA ASP A 184 26.08 -0.54 -3.75
C ASP A 184 24.76 -1.32 -3.82
N GLY A 185 24.55 -2.03 -4.93
CA GLY A 185 23.32 -2.77 -5.21
C GLY A 185 23.08 -3.92 -4.23
N GLU A 186 24.14 -4.61 -3.80
CA GLU A 186 24.00 -5.72 -2.85
C GLU A 186 23.62 -5.20 -1.45
N ARG A 187 24.26 -4.16 -1.00
CA ARG A 187 23.92 -3.50 0.27
C ARG A 187 22.50 -2.93 0.25
N ALA A 188 22.10 -2.29 -0.85
CA ALA A 188 20.73 -1.79 -1.03
C ALA A 188 19.71 -2.93 -0.96
N ARG A 189 19.98 -4.08 -1.59
CA ARG A 189 19.17 -5.29 -1.55
C ARG A 189 18.99 -5.79 -0.11
N VAL A 190 20.08 -6.01 0.61
CA VAL A 190 20.06 -6.56 1.97
C VAL A 190 19.30 -5.64 2.93
N LEU A 191 19.58 -4.34 2.89
CA LEU A 191 18.90 -3.37 3.76
C LEU A 191 17.41 -3.29 3.48
N THR A 192 17.00 -3.35 2.20
CA THR A 192 15.59 -3.32 1.82
C THR A 192 14.88 -4.62 2.20
N ALA A 193 15.55 -5.78 2.09
CA ALA A 193 14.99 -7.05 2.55
C ALA A 193 14.69 -7.03 4.05
N LEU A 194 15.65 -6.60 4.87
CA LEU A 194 15.48 -6.47 6.33
C LEU A 194 14.36 -5.48 6.70
N HIS A 195 14.26 -4.36 5.98
CA HIS A 195 13.18 -3.39 6.15
C HIS A 195 11.81 -3.99 5.83
N ALA A 196 11.69 -4.69 4.69
CA ALA A 196 10.45 -5.33 4.28
C ALA A 196 10.02 -6.46 5.24
N GLU A 197 10.96 -7.28 5.72
CA GLU A 197 10.71 -8.35 6.68
C GLU A 197 10.19 -7.81 8.02
N ARG A 198 10.80 -6.73 8.56
CA ARG A 198 10.34 -6.09 9.80
C ARG A 198 8.92 -5.52 9.66
N ALA A 199 8.64 -4.83 8.56
CA ALA A 199 7.30 -4.33 8.28
C ALA A 199 6.29 -5.48 8.15
N THR A 200 6.65 -6.58 7.47
CA THR A 200 5.83 -7.78 7.32
C THR A 200 5.57 -8.47 8.66
N GLY A 201 6.60 -8.61 9.51
CA GLY A 201 6.49 -9.19 10.85
C GLY A 201 5.53 -8.40 11.74
N ALA A 202 5.61 -7.08 11.71
CA ALA A 202 4.70 -6.21 12.46
C ALA A 202 3.23 -6.36 11.99
N HIS A 203 2.99 -6.57 10.69
CA HIS A 203 1.65 -6.83 10.16
C HIS A 203 1.12 -8.21 10.59
N ARG A 204 1.91 -9.28 10.51
CA ARG A 204 1.50 -10.64 10.91
C ARG A 204 1.10 -10.72 12.38
N LEU A 205 1.87 -10.12 13.29
CA LEU A 205 1.57 -10.12 14.72
C LEU A 205 0.22 -9.45 15.05
N ARG A 206 -0.16 -8.41 14.32
CA ARG A 206 -1.44 -7.71 14.52
C ARG A 206 -2.65 -8.52 14.07
N PHE A 207 -2.54 -9.24 12.96
CA PHE A 207 -3.63 -10.10 12.46
C PHE A 207 -3.89 -11.28 13.38
N SER A 208 -2.85 -11.95 13.91
CA SER A 208 -2.99 -13.01 14.90
C SER A 208 -3.72 -12.53 16.17
N GLY A 209 -3.43 -11.32 16.66
CA GLY A 209 -4.09 -10.73 17.82
C GLY A 209 -5.51 -10.21 17.57
N ALA A 210 -5.89 -9.88 16.34
CA ALA A 210 -7.25 -9.45 15.99
C ALA A 210 -8.19 -10.65 15.84
N GLY A 211 -7.72 -11.77 15.29
CA GLY A 211 -8.48 -13.01 15.17
C GLY A 211 -8.83 -13.65 16.51
N GLU A 212 -7.96 -13.55 17.51
CA GLU A 212 -8.24 -14.00 18.87
C GLU A 212 -9.31 -13.14 19.58
N ARG A 213 -9.27 -11.83 19.39
CA ARG A 213 -10.29 -10.92 19.99
C ARG A 213 -11.69 -11.13 19.41
N VAL A 214 -11.82 -11.43 18.13
CA VAL A 214 -13.10 -11.73 17.50
C VAL A 214 -13.64 -13.11 17.97
N ARG A 215 -12.79 -14.13 18.11
CA ARG A 215 -13.18 -15.45 18.62
C ARG A 215 -13.60 -15.40 20.10
N THR A 216 -12.92 -14.64 20.93
CA THR A 216 -13.29 -14.47 22.35
C THR A 216 -14.59 -13.69 22.53
N SER A 217 -14.86 -12.67 21.71
CA SER A 217 -16.14 -11.95 21.74
C SER A 217 -17.32 -12.81 21.26
N GLN A 218 -17.12 -13.63 20.23
CA GLN A 218 -18.14 -14.54 19.73
C GLN A 218 -18.44 -15.70 20.71
N HIS A 219 -17.42 -16.17 21.44
CA HIS A 219 -17.60 -17.18 22.49
C HIS A 219 -18.34 -16.62 23.71
N ALA A 220 -18.07 -15.36 24.10
CA ALA A 220 -18.74 -14.69 25.20
C ALA A 220 -20.23 -14.43 24.89
N VAL A 221 -20.58 -14.08 23.66
CA VAL A 221 -21.98 -13.88 23.21
C VAL A 221 -22.76 -15.21 23.18
N ASN A 222 -22.13 -16.32 22.74
CA ASN A 222 -22.77 -17.64 22.74
C ASN A 222 -22.98 -18.24 24.13
N MET A 223 -22.15 -17.89 25.11
CA MET A 223 -22.30 -18.38 26.50
C MET A 223 -23.37 -17.60 27.27
N SER A 224 -23.68 -16.35 26.88
CA SER A 224 -24.76 -15.58 27.51
C SER A 224 -26.16 -15.92 26.98
N GLY A 225 -26.26 -16.55 25.81
CA GLY A 225 -27.51 -16.99 25.21
C GLY A 225 -28.07 -18.36 25.71
N LEU A 226 -27.34 -19.07 26.56
CA LEU A 226 -27.73 -20.39 27.10
C LEU A 226 -28.25 -20.37 28.53
N ARG A 227 -28.56 -19.19 29.06
CA ARG A 227 -29.21 -19.03 30.37
C ARG A 227 -30.57 -18.30 30.24
N HIS A 228 -31.53 -18.97 29.63
CA HIS A 228 -32.95 -18.71 29.83
C HIS A 228 -33.74 -20.01 29.58
#